data_91bdecd934dad82105da5cfdd00c39a6
#
_entry.id   91bdecd934dad82105da5cfdd00c39a6
#
_cell.length_a   1.000
_cell.length_b   1.000
_cell.length_c   1.000
_cell.angle_alpha   90.00
_cell.angle_beta   90.00
_cell.angle_gamma   90.00
#
_symmetry.space_group_name_H-M   'P 1'
#
loop_
_entity.id
_entity.type
_entity.pdbx_description
1 polymer ?
#
loop_
_entity_poly.entity_id
_entity_poly.type
_entity_poly.pdbx_seq_one_letter_code
_entity_poly.pdbx_strand_id
1 'polypeptide(L)'
;MRRARGLVVAVLLAVAVSAVAGPAVQVAAHRGGALLWPENSLLAFRNALALGADLLELDVHLTSDGEVVVIHDPTLERTSTGTDAVGAARLADLAGTRLRARDGAATDEPVPTLAQVLDLLRPGRAELLLEIKVDPARRPYAGIEEKTLALVNARGLRERTVVMAFESDTLRRVRALDPSIRTTMLVSRSRVDRERATASTVVGWAREVGATSLGIDQRALDAPLVAAARQAGLRVAAWTVNTEADIRRILDLGVDVVISDQPDLVLRLAGRPPKTP
;
A
#
# COMPACT_ATOMS: atom_id res chain seq x y z
N MET A 1 63.86 -51.63 14.02
CA MET A 1 62.85 -51.14 13.01
C MET A 1 61.71 -50.50 13.79
N ARG A 2 61.71 -49.16 13.89
CA ARG A 2 60.64 -48.36 14.56
C ARG A 2 59.70 -47.83 13.48
N ARG A 3 58.41 -48.23 13.50
CA ARG A 3 57.36 -47.70 12.60
C ARG A 3 56.84 -46.39 13.16
N ALA A 4 57.02 -45.31 12.41
CA ALA A 4 56.38 -44.02 12.70
C ALA A 4 54.91 -44.09 12.28
N ARG A 5 54.02 -43.78 13.23
CA ARG A 5 52.58 -43.58 12.95
C ARG A 5 52.39 -42.11 12.66
N GLY A 6 52.08 -41.78 11.40
CA GLY A 6 51.66 -40.43 11.02
C GLY A 6 50.26 -40.16 11.49
N LEU A 7 50.06 -39.05 12.23
CA LEU A 7 48.76 -38.53 12.65
C LEU A 7 48.22 -37.61 11.51
N VAL A 8 47.16 -38.00 10.88
CA VAL A 8 46.45 -37.15 9.88
C VAL A 8 45.43 -36.33 10.65
N VAL A 9 45.69 -35.02 10.78
CA VAL A 9 44.76 -34.05 11.35
C VAL A 9 43.90 -33.55 10.21
N ALA A 10 42.61 -33.96 10.19
CA ALA A 10 41.61 -33.41 9.29
C ALA A 10 41.12 -32.07 9.82
N VAL A 11 41.44 -30.97 9.11
CA VAL A 11 40.93 -29.65 9.42
C VAL A 11 39.56 -29.51 8.70
N LEU A 12 38.50 -29.56 9.48
CA LEU A 12 37.13 -29.23 9.01
C LEU A 12 37.00 -27.72 8.90
N LEU A 13 37.02 -27.19 7.68
CA LEU A 13 36.64 -25.79 7.42
C LEU A 13 35.12 -25.68 7.51
N ALA A 14 34.61 -25.08 8.59
CA ALA A 14 33.22 -24.65 8.68
C ALA A 14 33.01 -23.38 7.82
N VAL A 15 32.43 -23.54 6.67
CA VAL A 15 31.97 -22.39 5.84
C VAL A 15 30.74 -21.81 6.52
N ALA A 16 30.91 -20.70 7.23
CA ALA A 16 29.79 -19.92 7.72
C ALA A 16 29.09 -19.26 6.50
N VAL A 17 27.95 -19.81 6.09
CA VAL A 17 27.06 -19.15 5.14
C VAL A 17 26.42 -17.98 5.88
N SER A 18 26.98 -16.80 5.72
CA SER A 18 26.31 -15.56 6.14
C SER A 18 25.06 -15.43 5.27
N ALA A 19 23.89 -15.65 5.86
CA ALA A 19 22.63 -15.29 5.23
C ALA A 19 22.65 -13.76 5.03
N VAL A 20 22.76 -13.33 3.78
CA VAL A 20 22.54 -11.93 3.43
C VAL A 20 21.06 -11.65 3.75
N ALA A 21 20.80 -10.98 4.85
CA ALA A 21 19.46 -10.52 5.18
C ALA A 21 18.96 -9.67 4.01
N GLY A 22 17.89 -10.09 3.36
CA GLY A 22 17.22 -9.29 2.34
C GLY A 22 16.82 -7.93 2.91
N PRO A 23 16.47 -6.94 2.07
CA PRO A 23 15.98 -5.66 2.56
C PRO A 23 14.84 -5.88 3.53
N ALA A 24 14.84 -5.14 4.64
CA ALA A 24 13.80 -5.24 5.66
C ALA A 24 12.42 -4.94 5.03
N VAL A 25 11.41 -5.73 5.40
CA VAL A 25 10.04 -5.51 4.94
C VAL A 25 9.58 -4.10 5.30
N GLN A 26 8.93 -3.43 4.36
CA GLN A 26 8.33 -2.12 4.59
C GLN A 26 6.91 -2.26 5.15
N VAL A 27 6.54 -1.38 6.07
CA VAL A 27 5.23 -1.35 6.72
C VAL A 27 4.43 -0.17 6.19
N ALA A 28 3.30 -0.45 5.56
CA ALA A 28 2.37 0.56 5.06
C ALA A 28 1.14 0.64 5.98
N ALA A 29 0.84 1.85 6.44
CA ALA A 29 -0.35 2.14 7.23
C ALA A 29 -1.56 2.28 6.29
N HIS A 30 -2.39 1.23 6.17
CA HIS A 30 -3.59 1.19 5.33
C HIS A 30 -4.59 2.23 5.79
N ARG A 31 -4.89 3.21 4.92
CA ARG A 31 -5.71 4.39 5.22
C ARG A 31 -5.26 5.14 6.48
N GLY A 32 -3.94 5.11 6.73
CA GLY A 32 -3.35 5.70 7.93
C GLY A 32 -3.39 4.83 9.19
N GLY A 33 -3.93 3.59 9.14
CA GLY A 33 -4.10 2.70 10.28
C GLY A 33 -5.56 2.63 10.74
N ALA A 34 -6.45 2.12 9.87
CA ALA A 34 -7.92 2.15 10.01
C ALA A 34 -8.48 1.42 11.24
N LEU A 35 -7.72 0.53 11.88
CA LEU A 35 -8.11 -0.10 13.15
C LEU A 35 -7.70 0.71 14.39
N LEU A 36 -6.87 1.74 14.23
CA LEU A 36 -6.35 2.57 15.32
C LEU A 36 -6.99 3.96 15.34
N TRP A 37 -7.28 4.53 14.14
CA TRP A 37 -7.76 5.91 13.99
C TRP A 37 -8.81 6.01 12.89
N PRO A 38 -9.54 7.14 12.77
CA PRO A 38 -10.46 7.36 11.64
C PRO A 38 -9.73 7.21 10.30
N GLU A 39 -10.19 6.27 9.47
CA GLU A 39 -9.52 5.96 8.20
C GLU A 39 -9.43 7.19 7.29
N ASN A 40 -8.33 7.29 6.54
CA ASN A 40 -8.11 8.36 5.56
C ASN A 40 -8.16 9.80 6.15
N SER A 41 -7.89 9.96 7.46
CA SER A 41 -7.86 11.27 8.14
C SER A 41 -6.44 11.82 8.25
N LEU A 42 -6.31 13.14 8.38
CA LEU A 42 -5.01 13.78 8.68
C LEU A 42 -4.47 13.30 10.04
N LEU A 43 -5.34 13.05 11.02
CA LEU A 43 -4.98 12.48 12.31
C LEU A 43 -4.32 11.11 12.14
N ALA A 44 -4.96 10.20 11.39
CA ALA A 44 -4.43 8.87 11.14
C ALA A 44 -3.04 8.92 10.48
N PHE A 45 -2.89 9.76 9.46
CA PHE A 45 -1.62 9.90 8.75
C PHE A 45 -0.52 10.49 9.65
N ARG A 46 -0.81 11.52 10.46
CA ARG A 46 0.15 12.06 11.44
C ARG A 46 0.61 10.99 12.42
N ASN A 47 -0.32 10.23 12.97
CA ASN A 47 -0.03 9.19 13.94
C ASN A 47 0.76 8.01 13.32
N ALA A 48 0.42 7.59 12.11
CA ALA A 48 1.18 6.55 11.38
C ALA A 48 2.63 6.97 11.12
N LEU A 49 2.85 8.24 10.75
CA LEU A 49 4.21 8.80 10.61
C LEU A 49 4.95 8.83 11.94
N ALA A 50 4.28 9.23 13.03
CA ALA A 50 4.85 9.25 14.37
C ALA A 50 5.25 7.84 14.85
N LEU A 51 4.42 6.81 14.56
CA LEU A 51 4.75 5.41 14.81
C LEU A 51 6.01 4.93 14.07
N GLY A 52 6.35 5.56 12.96
CA GLY A 52 7.46 5.16 12.11
C GLY A 52 7.07 4.18 10.99
N ALA A 53 5.82 4.23 10.52
CA ALA A 53 5.43 3.55 9.28
C ALA A 53 6.31 4.02 8.11
N ASP A 54 6.71 3.09 7.26
CA ASP A 54 7.56 3.39 6.09
C ASP A 54 6.77 4.04 4.96
N LEU A 55 5.49 3.66 4.85
CA LEU A 55 4.58 4.17 3.84
C LEU A 55 3.25 4.54 4.49
N LEU A 56 2.64 5.61 3.99
CA LEU A 56 1.20 5.83 4.14
C LEU A 56 0.49 5.18 2.94
N GLU A 57 -0.68 4.63 3.19
CA GLU A 57 -1.56 4.21 2.12
C GLU A 57 -2.87 4.99 2.22
N LEU A 58 -3.43 5.42 1.08
CA LEU A 58 -4.66 6.18 0.99
C LEU A 58 -5.40 5.96 -0.33
N ASP A 59 -6.68 6.36 -0.33
CA ASP A 59 -7.61 6.24 -1.45
C ASP A 59 -8.07 7.61 -1.93
N VAL A 60 -8.14 7.84 -3.24
CA VAL A 60 -8.59 9.12 -3.78
C VAL A 60 -9.80 9.00 -4.70
N HIS A 61 -10.71 9.96 -4.57
CA HIS A 61 -11.83 10.23 -5.46
C HIS A 61 -11.80 11.68 -5.95
N LEU A 62 -12.61 11.95 -6.98
CA LEU A 62 -12.76 13.29 -7.55
C LEU A 62 -14.13 13.85 -7.22
N THR A 63 -14.19 15.08 -6.71
CA THR A 63 -15.44 15.84 -6.52
C THR A 63 -15.99 16.36 -7.83
N SER A 64 -17.25 16.85 -7.84
CA SER A 64 -17.89 17.41 -9.03
C SER A 64 -17.21 18.68 -9.57
N ASP A 65 -16.56 19.45 -8.72
CA ASP A 65 -15.77 20.62 -9.09
C ASP A 65 -14.29 20.29 -9.34
N GLY A 66 -13.94 18.99 -9.31
CA GLY A 66 -12.64 18.49 -9.75
C GLY A 66 -11.54 18.57 -8.72
N GLU A 67 -11.86 18.60 -7.44
CA GLU A 67 -10.89 18.48 -6.36
C GLU A 67 -10.63 17.01 -6.01
N VAL A 68 -9.38 16.65 -5.73
CA VAL A 68 -8.99 15.31 -5.33
C VAL A 68 -9.07 15.19 -3.81
N VAL A 69 -10.00 14.36 -3.33
CA VAL A 69 -10.25 14.13 -1.90
C VAL A 69 -9.87 12.71 -1.48
N VAL A 70 -9.57 12.53 -0.19
CA VAL A 70 -9.06 11.28 0.35
C VAL A 70 -10.15 10.60 1.17
N ILE A 71 -10.72 9.54 0.60
CA ILE A 71 -11.76 8.70 1.20
C ILE A 71 -11.81 7.37 0.44
N HIS A 72 -12.18 6.26 1.08
CA HIS A 72 -12.16 4.95 0.43
C HIS A 72 -13.37 4.68 -0.46
N ASP A 73 -14.59 4.92 0.07
CA ASP A 73 -15.81 4.58 -0.64
C ASP A 73 -16.19 5.68 -1.65
N PRO A 74 -16.84 5.33 -2.75
CA PRO A 74 -17.32 6.33 -3.70
C PRO A 74 -18.51 7.14 -3.16
N THR A 75 -19.00 6.79 -1.96
CA THR A 75 -20.08 7.49 -1.24
C THR A 75 -19.66 7.80 0.19
N LEU A 76 -20.31 8.76 0.85
CA LEU A 76 -19.87 9.36 2.10
C LEU A 76 -20.35 8.63 3.38
N GLU A 77 -21.41 7.81 3.27
CA GLU A 77 -22.22 7.36 4.43
C GLU A 77 -21.44 6.49 5.42
N ARG A 78 -20.60 5.55 4.93
CA ARG A 78 -19.95 4.57 5.82
C ARG A 78 -18.93 5.22 6.74
N THR A 79 -18.10 6.11 6.20
CA THR A 79 -16.93 6.64 6.91
C THR A 79 -17.07 8.09 7.31
N SER A 80 -18.20 8.72 7.02
CA SER A 80 -18.42 10.14 7.36
C SER A 80 -19.86 10.44 7.77
N THR A 81 -20.10 11.69 8.20
CA THR A 81 -21.43 12.22 8.48
C THR A 81 -22.17 12.71 7.24
N GLY A 82 -21.50 12.70 6.08
CA GLY A 82 -22.09 13.08 4.80
C GLY A 82 -22.96 11.98 4.19
N THR A 83 -23.66 12.35 3.16
CA THR A 83 -24.49 11.47 2.32
C THR A 83 -24.12 11.68 0.86
N ASP A 84 -24.62 10.81 -0.02
CA ASP A 84 -24.42 10.90 -1.47
C ASP A 84 -23.01 10.51 -1.97
N ALA A 85 -22.88 10.48 -3.27
CA ALA A 85 -21.62 10.15 -3.93
C ALA A 85 -20.62 11.31 -3.85
N VAL A 86 -19.36 11.00 -3.61
CA VAL A 86 -18.24 11.96 -3.60
C VAL A 86 -18.19 12.76 -4.90
N GLY A 87 -18.37 12.07 -6.05
CA GLY A 87 -18.37 12.71 -7.37
C GLY A 87 -19.57 13.61 -7.66
N ALA A 88 -20.61 13.61 -6.81
CA ALA A 88 -21.73 14.54 -6.90
C ALA A 88 -21.55 15.81 -6.04
N ALA A 89 -20.74 15.71 -4.97
CA ALA A 89 -20.46 16.80 -4.05
C ALA A 89 -19.37 17.74 -4.59
N ARG A 90 -19.45 19.04 -4.28
CA ARG A 90 -18.33 19.98 -4.44
C ARG A 90 -17.48 19.96 -3.18
N LEU A 91 -16.21 20.35 -3.28
CA LEU A 91 -15.35 20.45 -2.09
C LEU A 91 -15.96 21.31 -0.97
N ALA A 92 -16.59 22.42 -1.32
CA ALA A 92 -17.27 23.30 -0.36
C ALA A 92 -18.40 22.59 0.41
N ASP A 93 -19.10 21.65 -0.22
CA ASP A 93 -20.19 20.87 0.38
C ASP A 93 -19.64 19.88 1.43
N LEU A 94 -18.38 19.45 1.28
CA LEU A 94 -17.69 18.56 2.22
C LEU A 94 -17.13 19.29 3.46
N ALA A 95 -17.15 20.61 3.49
CA ALA A 95 -16.56 21.39 4.59
C ALA A 95 -17.21 21.11 5.97
N GLY A 96 -18.50 20.78 5.97
CA GLY A 96 -19.27 20.38 7.16
C GLY A 96 -19.21 18.88 7.50
N THR A 97 -18.70 18.07 6.59
CA THR A 97 -18.64 16.59 6.74
C THR A 97 -17.51 16.22 7.67
N ARG A 98 -17.79 15.29 8.60
CA ARG A 98 -16.80 14.77 9.56
C ARG A 98 -16.62 13.27 9.37
N LEU A 99 -15.38 12.82 9.43
CA LEU A 99 -15.07 11.41 9.40
C LEU A 99 -15.54 10.71 10.67
N ARG A 100 -15.85 9.44 10.58
CA ARG A 100 -16.26 8.61 11.71
C ARG A 100 -15.09 7.83 12.26
N ALA A 101 -15.08 7.69 13.59
CA ALA A 101 -14.26 6.70 14.25
C ALA A 101 -14.80 5.27 13.95
N ARG A 102 -14.02 4.25 14.29
CA ARG A 102 -14.37 2.83 14.05
C ARG A 102 -15.69 2.41 14.71
N ASP A 103 -16.05 2.98 15.84
CA ASP A 103 -17.32 2.75 16.54
C ASP A 103 -18.51 3.49 15.92
N GLY A 104 -18.30 4.23 14.85
CA GLY A 104 -19.30 5.01 14.13
C GLY A 104 -19.50 6.43 14.67
N ALA A 105 -18.86 6.83 15.78
CA ALA A 105 -18.96 8.17 16.30
C ALA A 105 -18.34 9.19 15.34
N ALA A 106 -18.99 10.35 15.18
CA ALA A 106 -18.41 11.46 14.43
C ALA A 106 -17.20 12.03 15.18
N THR A 107 -16.15 12.36 14.44
CA THR A 107 -14.94 12.99 14.96
C THR A 107 -14.86 14.46 14.53
N ASP A 108 -13.81 15.16 14.91
CA ASP A 108 -13.54 16.52 14.42
C ASP A 108 -12.77 16.54 13.08
N GLU A 109 -12.32 15.35 12.59
CA GLU A 109 -11.57 15.24 11.35
C GLU A 109 -12.47 15.44 10.12
N PRO A 110 -12.19 16.43 9.26
CA PRO A 110 -12.89 16.58 7.98
C PRO A 110 -12.39 15.54 6.97
N VAL A 111 -13.09 15.38 5.86
CA VAL A 111 -12.57 14.68 4.67
C VAL A 111 -11.41 15.51 4.10
N PRO A 112 -10.18 14.98 4.09
CA PRO A 112 -9.04 15.78 3.63
C PRO A 112 -8.96 15.80 2.10
N THR A 113 -8.34 16.85 1.56
CA THR A 113 -7.87 16.85 0.17
C THR A 113 -6.54 16.11 0.06
N LEU A 114 -6.26 15.56 -1.14
CA LEU A 114 -4.93 14.99 -1.41
C LEU A 114 -3.83 16.02 -1.18
N ALA A 115 -4.06 17.27 -1.53
CA ALA A 115 -3.11 18.36 -1.31
C ALA A 115 -2.66 18.45 0.16
N GLN A 116 -3.60 18.39 1.11
CA GLN A 116 -3.31 18.45 2.56
C GLN A 116 -2.49 17.24 3.04
N VAL A 117 -2.80 16.03 2.55
CA VAL A 117 -2.02 14.83 2.91
C VAL A 117 -0.60 14.89 2.34
N LEU A 118 -0.45 15.35 1.10
CA LEU A 118 0.87 15.51 0.49
C LEU A 118 1.72 16.57 1.21
N ASP A 119 1.11 17.67 1.67
CA ASP A 119 1.81 18.69 2.46
C ASP A 119 2.27 18.14 3.82
N LEU A 120 1.47 17.26 4.45
CA LEU A 120 1.84 16.54 5.67
C LEU A 120 3.02 15.57 5.42
N LEU A 121 3.03 14.86 4.29
CA LEU A 121 4.05 13.87 3.96
C LEU A 121 5.40 14.52 3.56
N ARG A 122 5.35 15.72 2.95
CA ARG A 122 6.51 16.38 2.33
C ARG A 122 7.74 16.50 3.23
N PRO A 123 7.65 16.92 4.51
CA PRO A 123 8.82 17.12 5.37
C PRO A 123 9.57 15.84 5.74
N GLY A 124 8.88 14.68 5.71
CA GLY A 124 9.41 13.38 6.14
C GLY A 124 10.12 12.60 5.05
N ARG A 125 10.32 11.31 5.32
CA ARG A 125 10.94 10.34 4.39
C ARG A 125 9.99 9.22 3.97
N ALA A 126 8.81 9.11 4.59
CA ALA A 126 7.86 8.06 4.28
C ALA A 126 7.41 8.15 2.82
N GLU A 127 7.14 7.01 2.23
CA GLU A 127 6.60 6.91 0.88
C GLU A 127 5.06 6.91 0.91
N LEU A 128 4.43 7.01 -0.24
CA LEU A 128 2.99 7.03 -0.42
C LEU A 128 2.56 5.89 -1.36
N LEU A 129 1.62 5.07 -0.91
CA LEU A 129 0.80 4.20 -1.73
C LEU A 129 -0.52 4.93 -1.97
N LEU A 130 -0.79 5.35 -3.20
CA LEU A 130 -1.94 6.15 -3.57
C LEU A 130 -2.85 5.35 -4.49
N GLU A 131 -4.02 4.90 -3.97
CA GLU A 131 -5.00 4.20 -4.78
C GLU A 131 -5.96 5.19 -5.46
N ILE A 132 -6.00 5.16 -6.80
CA ILE A 132 -7.01 5.86 -7.57
C ILE A 132 -8.25 4.97 -7.68
N LYS A 133 -9.38 5.49 -7.17
CA LYS A 133 -10.66 4.80 -7.11
C LYS A 133 -11.55 5.14 -8.32
N VAL A 134 -12.68 4.46 -8.39
CA VAL A 134 -13.72 4.63 -9.41
C VAL A 134 -15.03 5.14 -8.80
N ASP A 135 -15.92 5.64 -9.62
CA ASP A 135 -17.25 6.11 -9.21
C ASP A 135 -18.16 4.95 -8.72
N PRO A 136 -19.36 5.23 -8.16
CA PRO A 136 -20.29 4.18 -7.72
C PRO A 136 -20.72 3.22 -8.83
N ALA A 137 -20.67 3.63 -10.09
CA ALA A 137 -20.96 2.78 -11.25
C ALA A 137 -19.73 2.04 -11.78
N ARG A 138 -18.61 2.07 -11.02
CA ARG A 138 -17.31 1.49 -11.36
C ARG A 138 -16.67 2.06 -12.63
N ARG A 139 -16.88 3.34 -12.89
CA ARG A 139 -16.27 4.06 -14.02
C ARG A 139 -15.14 4.95 -13.52
N PRO A 140 -14.03 5.06 -14.26
CA PRO A 140 -12.99 6.03 -13.95
C PRO A 140 -13.53 7.47 -13.96
N TYR A 141 -13.07 8.30 -13.03
CA TYR A 141 -13.33 9.74 -13.07
C TYR A 141 -12.51 10.39 -14.19
N ALA A 142 -13.13 11.22 -15.00
CA ALA A 142 -12.41 11.92 -16.07
C ALA A 142 -11.36 12.89 -15.50
N GLY A 143 -10.09 12.67 -15.81
CA GLY A 143 -8.97 13.54 -15.43
C GLY A 143 -8.44 13.36 -14.01
N ILE A 144 -8.86 12.32 -13.27
CA ILE A 144 -8.35 12.08 -11.92
C ILE A 144 -6.85 11.76 -11.92
N GLU A 145 -6.35 11.02 -12.90
CA GLU A 145 -4.95 10.67 -13.04
C GLU A 145 -4.09 11.91 -13.25
N GLU A 146 -4.49 12.81 -14.17
CA GLU A 146 -3.79 14.06 -14.43
C GLU A 146 -3.72 14.96 -13.20
N LYS A 147 -4.84 15.13 -12.50
CA LYS A 147 -4.93 15.97 -11.30
C LYS A 147 -4.10 15.40 -10.15
N THR A 148 -4.18 14.09 -9.94
CA THR A 148 -3.40 13.38 -8.91
C THR A 148 -1.91 13.55 -9.17
N LEU A 149 -1.44 13.27 -10.38
CA LEU A 149 -0.03 13.41 -10.74
C LEU A 149 0.45 14.86 -10.68
N ALA A 150 -0.38 15.82 -11.08
CA ALA A 150 -0.05 17.24 -10.97
C ALA A 150 0.16 17.66 -9.49
N LEU A 151 -0.70 17.22 -8.57
CA LEU A 151 -0.57 17.50 -7.14
C LEU A 151 0.69 16.88 -6.53
N VAL A 152 1.00 15.63 -6.88
CA VAL A 152 2.21 14.90 -6.44
C VAL A 152 3.47 15.60 -6.96
N ASN A 153 3.52 15.96 -8.24
CA ASN A 153 4.65 16.61 -8.87
C ASN A 153 4.90 18.03 -8.32
N ALA A 154 3.84 18.82 -8.13
CA ALA A 154 3.93 20.15 -7.56
C ALA A 154 4.55 20.19 -6.15
N ARG A 155 4.52 19.07 -5.43
CA ARG A 155 5.10 18.93 -4.08
C ARG A 155 6.45 18.20 -4.05
N GLY A 156 6.97 17.80 -5.21
CA GLY A 156 8.24 17.07 -5.31
C GLY A 156 8.19 15.67 -4.72
N LEU A 157 7.00 15.04 -4.68
CA LEU A 157 6.79 13.73 -4.04
C LEU A 157 6.79 12.55 -5.03
N ARG A 158 7.04 12.80 -6.31
CA ARG A 158 6.99 11.81 -7.39
C ARG A 158 7.78 10.55 -7.07
N GLU A 159 9.06 10.69 -6.68
CA GLU A 159 9.95 9.56 -6.38
C GLU A 159 9.55 8.78 -5.11
N ARG A 160 8.71 9.37 -4.26
CA ARG A 160 8.19 8.78 -3.04
C ARG A 160 6.74 8.28 -3.17
N THR A 161 6.13 8.38 -4.37
CA THR A 161 4.77 7.95 -4.63
C THR A 161 4.74 6.71 -5.51
N VAL A 162 3.89 5.76 -5.15
CA VAL A 162 3.50 4.61 -5.95
C VAL A 162 1.99 4.71 -6.17
N VAL A 163 1.56 4.81 -7.43
CA VAL A 163 0.13 4.85 -7.77
C VAL A 163 -0.40 3.43 -7.87
N MET A 164 -1.53 3.16 -7.21
CA MET A 164 -2.17 1.85 -7.20
C MET A 164 -3.56 1.93 -7.83
N ALA A 165 -3.99 0.87 -8.50
CA ALA A 165 -5.36 0.70 -8.95
C ALA A 165 -5.70 -0.77 -9.19
N PHE A 166 -7.00 -1.10 -9.11
CA PHE A 166 -7.55 -2.37 -9.60
C PHE A 166 -7.80 -2.32 -11.11
N GLU A 167 -8.10 -1.15 -11.65
CA GLU A 167 -8.43 -0.92 -13.05
C GLU A 167 -7.16 -0.78 -13.88
N SER A 168 -6.99 -1.69 -14.86
CA SER A 168 -5.85 -1.69 -15.77
C SER A 168 -5.73 -0.40 -16.58
N ASP A 169 -6.86 0.21 -16.95
CA ASP A 169 -6.88 1.43 -17.77
C ASP A 169 -6.36 2.66 -16.99
N THR A 170 -6.67 2.75 -15.68
CA THR A 170 -6.10 3.76 -14.79
C THR A 170 -4.57 3.65 -14.77
N LEU A 171 -4.01 2.44 -14.59
CA LEU A 171 -2.56 2.25 -14.59
C LEU A 171 -1.92 2.56 -15.95
N ARG A 172 -2.56 2.16 -17.06
CA ARG A 172 -2.10 2.52 -18.41
C ARG A 172 -2.12 4.04 -18.61
N ARG A 173 -3.18 4.74 -18.14
CA ARG A 173 -3.27 6.20 -18.21
C ARG A 173 -2.17 6.88 -17.39
N VAL A 174 -1.97 6.46 -16.15
CA VAL A 174 -0.89 6.96 -15.27
C VAL A 174 0.47 6.78 -15.93
N ARG A 175 0.76 5.61 -16.50
CA ARG A 175 2.01 5.31 -17.20
C ARG A 175 2.18 6.10 -18.50
N ALA A 176 1.11 6.42 -19.19
CA ALA A 176 1.15 7.27 -20.38
C ALA A 176 1.46 8.74 -20.04
N LEU A 177 0.96 9.22 -18.88
CA LEU A 177 1.21 10.58 -18.38
C LEU A 177 2.61 10.73 -17.80
N ASP A 178 3.08 9.72 -17.05
CA ASP A 178 4.43 9.68 -16.46
C ASP A 178 5.00 8.25 -16.53
N PRO A 179 5.80 7.94 -17.58
CA PRO A 179 6.38 6.60 -17.76
C PRO A 179 7.31 6.14 -16.63
N SER A 180 7.77 7.07 -15.80
CA SER A 180 8.77 6.81 -14.75
C SER A 180 8.17 6.69 -13.35
N ILE A 181 6.89 7.05 -13.14
CA ILE A 181 6.23 6.86 -11.84
C ILE A 181 6.05 5.36 -11.56
N ARG A 182 6.29 4.98 -10.30
CA ARG A 182 6.06 3.61 -9.86
C ARG A 182 4.56 3.31 -9.78
N THR A 183 4.16 2.13 -10.23
CA THR A 183 2.76 1.71 -10.21
C THR A 183 2.60 0.31 -9.63
N THR A 184 1.47 0.06 -8.97
CA THR A 184 1.08 -1.23 -8.40
C THR A 184 -0.25 -1.68 -8.99
N MET A 185 -0.27 -2.87 -9.61
CA MET A 185 -1.50 -3.55 -9.98
C MET A 185 -2.10 -4.21 -8.75
N LEU A 186 -3.30 -3.79 -8.35
CA LEU A 186 -4.03 -4.41 -7.24
C LEU A 186 -4.81 -5.65 -7.73
N VAL A 187 -4.71 -6.73 -6.97
CA VAL A 187 -5.34 -8.01 -7.30
C VAL A 187 -6.09 -8.56 -6.09
N SER A 188 -7.43 -8.62 -6.20
CA SER A 188 -8.27 -9.19 -5.16
C SER A 188 -8.30 -10.72 -5.22
N ARG A 189 -8.54 -11.37 -4.09
CA ARG A 189 -8.81 -12.81 -4.01
C ARG A 189 -9.96 -13.22 -4.95
N SER A 190 -11.04 -12.44 -4.97
CA SER A 190 -12.20 -12.73 -5.82
C SER A 190 -11.88 -12.73 -7.31
N ARG A 191 -10.95 -11.91 -7.78
CA ARG A 191 -10.48 -11.94 -9.18
C ARG A 191 -9.70 -13.21 -9.46
N VAL A 192 -8.76 -13.58 -8.58
CA VAL A 192 -7.95 -14.80 -8.71
C VAL A 192 -8.86 -16.03 -8.79
N ASP A 193 -9.84 -16.13 -7.90
CA ASP A 193 -10.77 -17.28 -7.85
C ASP A 193 -11.69 -17.33 -9.07
N ARG A 194 -12.30 -16.19 -9.46
CA ARG A 194 -13.21 -16.11 -10.61
C ARG A 194 -12.51 -16.46 -11.93
N GLU A 195 -11.28 -15.99 -12.12
CA GLU A 195 -10.51 -16.22 -13.34
C GLU A 195 -9.66 -17.50 -13.24
N ARG A 196 -9.69 -18.22 -12.10
CA ARG A 196 -8.85 -19.40 -11.82
C ARG A 196 -7.38 -19.12 -12.15
N ALA A 197 -6.93 -17.93 -11.77
CA ALA A 197 -5.64 -17.41 -12.16
C ALA A 197 -4.49 -18.18 -11.51
N THR A 198 -3.50 -18.54 -12.30
CA THR A 198 -2.22 -19.06 -11.83
C THR A 198 -1.27 -17.93 -11.46
N ALA A 199 -0.15 -18.24 -10.81
CA ALA A 199 0.89 -17.25 -10.52
C ALA A 199 1.38 -16.52 -11.80
N SER A 200 1.56 -17.25 -12.90
CA SER A 200 1.96 -16.65 -14.18
C SER A 200 0.89 -15.72 -14.77
N THR A 201 -0.39 -16.07 -14.60
CA THR A 201 -1.51 -15.22 -15.03
C THR A 201 -1.51 -13.90 -14.26
N VAL A 202 -1.38 -13.94 -12.93
CA VAL A 202 -1.35 -12.75 -12.06
C VAL A 202 -0.17 -11.83 -12.41
N VAL A 203 1.01 -12.41 -12.60
CA VAL A 203 2.21 -11.69 -13.06
C VAL A 203 1.99 -11.09 -14.46
N GLY A 204 1.31 -11.84 -15.35
CA GLY A 204 0.94 -11.38 -16.69
C GLY A 204 0.12 -10.08 -16.65
N TRP A 205 -0.89 -9.99 -15.79
CA TRP A 205 -1.72 -8.77 -15.64
C TRP A 205 -0.90 -7.53 -15.28
N ALA A 206 0.06 -7.65 -14.34
CA ALA A 206 0.93 -6.54 -13.96
C ALA A 206 1.85 -6.10 -15.11
N ARG A 207 2.42 -7.08 -15.83
CA ARG A 207 3.30 -6.82 -16.99
C ARG A 207 2.57 -6.14 -18.14
N GLU A 208 1.33 -6.53 -18.39
CA GLU A 208 0.48 -5.97 -19.46
C GLU A 208 0.26 -4.45 -19.29
N VAL A 209 0.14 -3.98 -18.04
CA VAL A 209 -0.02 -2.56 -17.72
C VAL A 209 1.30 -1.86 -17.40
N GLY A 210 2.44 -2.56 -17.48
CA GLY A 210 3.75 -2.04 -17.14
C GLY A 210 3.91 -1.67 -15.67
N ALA A 211 3.18 -2.34 -14.76
CA ALA A 211 3.29 -2.09 -13.33
C ALA A 211 4.68 -2.51 -12.79
N THR A 212 5.18 -1.78 -11.80
CA THR A 212 6.46 -2.07 -11.13
C THR A 212 6.30 -3.00 -9.93
N SER A 213 5.06 -3.21 -9.48
CA SER A 213 4.73 -4.05 -8.32
C SER A 213 3.33 -4.65 -8.42
N LEU A 214 3.11 -5.70 -7.63
CA LEU A 214 1.83 -6.36 -7.39
C LEU A 214 1.38 -6.10 -5.96
N GLY A 215 0.15 -5.60 -5.77
CA GLY A 215 -0.54 -5.53 -4.49
C GLY A 215 -1.61 -6.60 -4.42
N ILE A 216 -1.43 -7.62 -3.57
CA ILE A 216 -2.25 -8.84 -3.61
C ILE A 216 -2.99 -9.01 -2.29
N ASP A 217 -4.29 -9.34 -2.39
CA ASP A 217 -5.06 -9.81 -1.24
C ASP A 217 -4.31 -10.98 -0.58
N GLN A 218 -3.97 -10.82 0.69
CA GLN A 218 -3.13 -11.76 1.44
C GLN A 218 -3.66 -13.20 1.42
N ARG A 219 -4.98 -13.38 1.21
CA ARG A 219 -5.62 -14.70 1.12
C ARG A 219 -5.39 -15.40 -0.23
N ALA A 220 -4.93 -14.66 -1.24
CA ALA A 220 -4.54 -15.20 -2.55
C ALA A 220 -3.02 -15.34 -2.70
N LEU A 221 -2.25 -14.92 -1.69
CA LEU A 221 -0.80 -14.89 -1.76
C LEU A 221 -0.18 -16.18 -1.21
N ASP A 222 0.67 -16.80 -2.01
CA ASP A 222 1.45 -17.99 -1.69
C ASP A 222 2.92 -17.87 -2.17
N ALA A 223 3.75 -18.81 -1.76
CA ALA A 223 5.17 -18.82 -2.13
C ALA A 223 5.42 -18.93 -3.65
N PRO A 224 4.68 -19.74 -4.44
CA PRO A 224 4.79 -19.76 -5.89
C PRO A 224 4.54 -18.39 -6.53
N LEU A 225 3.52 -17.64 -6.07
CA LEU A 225 3.19 -16.33 -6.62
C LEU A 225 4.27 -15.28 -6.28
N VAL A 226 4.77 -15.29 -5.05
CA VAL A 226 5.89 -14.40 -4.65
C VAL A 226 7.13 -14.70 -5.49
N ALA A 227 7.47 -15.98 -5.69
CA ALA A 227 8.61 -16.36 -6.50
C ALA A 227 8.46 -15.93 -7.96
N ALA A 228 7.27 -16.15 -8.56
CA ALA A 228 6.99 -15.74 -9.93
C ALA A 228 7.06 -14.22 -10.13
N ALA A 229 6.51 -13.45 -9.18
CA ALA A 229 6.58 -11.99 -9.20
C ALA A 229 8.04 -11.50 -9.15
N ARG A 230 8.86 -12.03 -8.24
CA ARG A 230 10.29 -11.72 -8.14
C ARG A 230 11.07 -12.06 -9.39
N GLN A 231 10.84 -13.23 -9.98
CA GLN A 231 11.46 -13.62 -11.26
C GLN A 231 11.10 -12.65 -12.40
N ALA A 232 9.92 -12.05 -12.32
CA ALA A 232 9.46 -11.03 -13.26
C ALA A 232 9.98 -9.61 -12.95
N GLY A 233 10.77 -9.43 -11.88
CA GLY A 233 11.28 -8.13 -11.43
C GLY A 233 10.23 -7.25 -10.74
N LEU A 234 9.09 -7.84 -10.30
CA LEU A 234 8.03 -7.12 -9.61
C LEU A 234 8.23 -7.19 -8.10
N ARG A 235 8.02 -6.06 -7.42
CA ARG A 235 7.87 -6.03 -5.96
C ARG A 235 6.48 -6.56 -5.57
N VAL A 236 6.36 -7.11 -4.37
CA VAL A 236 5.12 -7.69 -3.85
C VAL A 236 4.68 -6.97 -2.58
N ALA A 237 3.47 -6.43 -2.58
CA ALA A 237 2.77 -5.92 -1.41
C ALA A 237 1.58 -6.81 -1.06
N ALA A 238 1.38 -7.10 0.23
CA ALA A 238 0.23 -7.87 0.73
C ALA A 238 -0.76 -6.97 1.46
N TRP A 239 -2.05 -7.07 1.15
CA TRP A 239 -3.14 -6.32 1.78
C TRP A 239 -4.36 -7.19 2.05
N THR A 240 -5.27 -6.90 2.98
CA THR A 240 -5.01 -6.13 4.19
C THR A 240 -4.66 -7.14 5.28
N VAL A 241 -3.52 -6.99 5.93
CA VAL A 241 -2.95 -8.02 6.82
C VAL A 241 -3.06 -7.51 8.26
N ASN A 242 -4.03 -8.03 9.03
CA ASN A 242 -4.40 -7.43 10.31
C ASN A 242 -4.23 -8.37 11.52
N THR A 243 -4.21 -9.69 11.35
CA THR A 243 -4.04 -10.61 12.47
C THR A 243 -2.56 -10.99 12.66
N GLU A 244 -2.15 -11.28 13.90
CA GLU A 244 -0.79 -11.73 14.18
C GLU A 244 -0.40 -12.95 13.35
N ALA A 245 -1.31 -13.93 13.22
CA ALA A 245 -1.07 -15.14 12.43
C ALA A 245 -0.84 -14.83 10.95
N ASP A 246 -1.67 -13.95 10.36
CA ASP A 246 -1.51 -13.55 8.96
C ASP A 246 -0.23 -12.73 8.77
N ILE A 247 0.07 -11.80 9.69
CA ILE A 247 1.30 -10.99 9.62
C ILE A 247 2.52 -11.91 9.61
N ARG A 248 2.63 -12.86 10.55
CA ARG A 248 3.74 -13.82 10.59
C ARG A 248 3.84 -14.60 9.28
N ARG A 249 2.73 -15.18 8.81
CA ARG A 249 2.68 -15.92 7.53
C ARG A 249 3.16 -15.06 6.35
N ILE A 250 2.74 -13.81 6.27
CA ILE A 250 3.13 -12.91 5.16
C ILE A 250 4.61 -12.49 5.28
N LEU A 251 5.11 -12.26 6.50
CA LEU A 251 6.52 -12.01 6.75
C LEU A 251 7.38 -13.21 6.32
N ASP A 252 6.94 -14.44 6.62
CA ASP A 252 7.64 -15.68 6.23
C ASP A 252 7.66 -15.89 4.70
N LEU A 253 6.65 -15.42 3.96
CA LEU A 253 6.65 -15.39 2.49
C LEU A 253 7.67 -14.40 1.93
N GLY A 254 8.15 -13.48 2.76
CA GLY A 254 9.20 -12.52 2.43
C GLY A 254 8.73 -11.43 1.45
N VAL A 255 7.50 -10.96 1.51
CA VAL A 255 7.01 -9.84 0.70
C VAL A 255 7.80 -8.55 0.94
N ASP A 256 7.72 -7.60 0.00
CA ASP A 256 8.43 -6.32 0.13
C ASP A 256 7.69 -5.31 1.01
N VAL A 257 6.35 -5.36 1.00
CA VAL A 257 5.48 -4.43 1.75
C VAL A 257 4.33 -5.18 2.40
N VAL A 258 4.06 -4.90 3.67
CA VAL A 258 2.85 -5.32 4.39
C VAL A 258 1.95 -4.11 4.58
N ILE A 259 0.75 -4.13 4.00
CA ILE A 259 -0.28 -3.10 4.12
C ILE A 259 -1.28 -3.54 5.19
N SER A 260 -1.41 -2.78 6.28
CA SER A 260 -2.19 -3.16 7.46
C SER A 260 -2.94 -1.99 8.08
N ASP A 261 -4.14 -2.27 8.62
CA ASP A 261 -4.90 -1.36 9.48
C ASP A 261 -4.28 -1.24 10.88
N GLN A 262 -3.32 -2.14 11.23
CA GLN A 262 -2.59 -2.18 12.49
C GLN A 262 -1.07 -2.08 12.23
N PRO A 263 -0.57 -0.94 11.71
CA PRO A 263 0.85 -0.79 11.39
C PRO A 263 1.76 -0.98 12.60
N ASP A 264 1.29 -0.64 13.81
CA ASP A 264 1.98 -0.86 15.08
C ASP A 264 2.25 -2.34 15.36
N LEU A 265 1.26 -3.22 15.08
CA LEU A 265 1.40 -4.67 15.24
C LEU A 265 2.40 -5.24 14.23
N VAL A 266 2.33 -4.78 12.97
CA VAL A 266 3.28 -5.22 11.93
C VAL A 266 4.69 -4.80 12.29
N LEU A 267 4.90 -3.55 12.74
CA LEU A 267 6.21 -3.05 13.18
C LEU A 267 6.79 -3.92 14.30
N ARG A 268 5.99 -4.24 15.32
CA ARG A 268 6.43 -5.12 16.43
C ARG A 268 6.85 -6.50 15.94
N LEU A 269 6.01 -7.13 15.11
CA LEU A 269 6.28 -8.49 14.61
C LEU A 269 7.43 -8.55 13.61
N ALA A 270 7.71 -7.47 12.92
CA ALA A 270 8.89 -7.30 12.07
C ALA A 270 10.18 -6.95 12.86
N GLY A 271 10.15 -6.98 14.19
CA GLY A 271 11.32 -6.65 15.05
C GLY A 271 11.67 -5.16 15.08
N ARG A 272 10.73 -4.30 14.70
CA ARG A 272 10.87 -2.84 14.64
C ARG A 272 9.81 -2.20 15.56
N PRO A 273 10.04 -2.11 16.87
CA PRO A 273 9.03 -1.58 17.78
C PRO A 273 8.62 -0.16 17.34
N PRO A 274 7.31 0.16 17.39
CA PRO A 274 6.83 1.48 17.03
C PRO A 274 7.48 2.54 17.93
N LYS A 275 7.74 3.72 17.35
CA LYS A 275 8.19 4.86 18.14
C LYS A 275 7.02 5.30 19.03
N THR A 276 7.33 5.65 20.28
CA THR A 276 6.32 6.26 21.16
C THR A 276 6.03 7.68 20.64
N PRO A 277 4.76 8.03 20.44
CA PRO A 277 4.39 9.39 20.01
C PRO A 277 4.78 10.47 21.02
#